data_67bf61a1f77c1754f7d8b7df4489a9d0
#
_entry.id   67bf61a1f77c1754f7d8b7df4489a9d0
#
_cell.length_a   1.000
_cell.length_b   1.000
_cell.length_c   1.000
_cell.angle_alpha   90.00
_cell.angle_beta   90.00
_cell.angle_gamma   90.00
#
_symmetry.space_group_name_H-M   'P 1'
#
loop_
_entity.id
_entity.type
_entity.pdbx_description
1 polymer ?
#
loop_
_entity_poly.entity_id
_entity_poly.type
_entity_poly.pdbx_seq_one_letter_code
_entity_poly.pdbx_strand_id
1 'polypeptide(L)'
;HWHLTDNEAWRIEIKKYPNLTTQGSYRGYNQKIPPFYGSGYNKYGGYYSQDEIRELISYAKKLNIEIMPEIDLPAHSWTLLQVMPELREETSNIISEDVGSYKNNTINPSLEKTKSFLNDVLLEISDLFTFPYIHVGLDERPNNSWEGSPSIIHFMKQNNINSQEEFQDYYMNNI
;
A
#
# COMPACT_ATOMS: atom_id res chain seq x y z
N HIS A 1 11.14 6.42 11.80
CA HIS A 1 10.12 6.21 10.79
C HIS A 1 10.68 5.30 9.69
N TRP A 2 9.97 4.21 9.39
CA TRP A 2 10.42 3.19 8.44
C TRP A 2 9.37 2.96 7.36
N HIS A 3 9.64 3.48 6.17
CA HIS A 3 8.79 3.36 4.98
C HIS A 3 8.97 1.96 4.36
N LEU A 4 7.94 1.12 4.42
CA LEU A 4 8.01 -0.30 4.08
C LEU A 4 7.29 -0.68 2.80
N THR A 5 6.45 0.22 2.27
CA THR A 5 5.68 -0.02 1.04
C THR A 5 5.63 1.23 0.18
N ASP A 6 5.73 1.07 -1.12
CA ASP A 6 5.62 2.15 -2.10
C ASP A 6 5.33 1.57 -3.50
N ASN A 7 5.19 2.43 -4.50
CA ASN A 7 5.06 2.07 -5.91
C ASN A 7 6.16 1.13 -6.40
N GLU A 8 7.37 1.27 -5.87
CA GLU A 8 8.55 0.49 -6.27
C GLU A 8 8.52 -0.93 -5.74
N ALA A 9 8.02 -1.16 -4.53
CA ALA A 9 8.03 -2.47 -3.93
C ALA A 9 7.24 -2.57 -2.62
N TRP A 10 6.88 -3.80 -2.28
CA TRP A 10 6.40 -4.19 -0.96
C TRP A 10 7.55 -4.84 -0.17
N ARG A 11 7.96 -4.26 0.95
CA ARG A 11 9.21 -4.65 1.64
C ARG A 11 9.03 -5.38 2.98
N ILE A 12 7.81 -5.68 3.38
CA ILE A 12 7.53 -6.35 4.66
C ILE A 12 6.75 -7.64 4.46
N GLU A 13 7.17 -8.69 5.15
CA GLU A 13 6.45 -9.97 5.16
C GLU A 13 5.09 -9.82 5.86
N ILE A 14 4.02 -10.17 5.13
CA ILE A 14 2.67 -10.38 5.66
C ILE A 14 2.33 -11.85 5.43
N LYS A 15 2.25 -12.61 6.51
CA LYS A 15 2.09 -14.08 6.44
C LYS A 15 0.78 -14.49 5.77
N LYS A 16 -0.27 -13.70 5.99
CA LYS A 16 -1.57 -13.92 5.35
C LYS A 16 -1.54 -13.69 3.84
N TYR A 17 -0.63 -12.85 3.35
CA TYR A 17 -0.50 -12.47 1.95
C TYR A 17 0.93 -12.68 1.41
N PRO A 18 1.44 -13.92 1.33
CA PRO A 18 2.83 -14.18 0.97
C PRO A 18 3.22 -13.69 -0.44
N ASN A 19 2.24 -13.52 -1.33
CA ASN A 19 2.49 -12.97 -2.66
C ASN A 19 2.98 -11.52 -2.63
N LEU A 20 2.69 -10.74 -1.60
CA LEU A 20 3.18 -9.37 -1.46
C LEU A 20 4.72 -9.32 -1.47
N THR A 21 5.36 -10.29 -0.84
CA THR A 21 6.84 -10.36 -0.81
C THR A 21 7.40 -11.25 -1.91
N THR A 22 6.82 -12.40 -2.20
CA THR A 22 7.36 -13.29 -3.23
C THR A 22 7.29 -12.70 -4.64
N GLN A 23 6.33 -11.82 -4.91
CA GLN A 23 6.15 -11.15 -6.19
C GLN A 23 6.40 -9.64 -6.12
N GLY A 24 5.88 -8.95 -5.09
CA GLY A 24 5.91 -7.49 -4.97
C GLY A 24 7.24 -6.91 -4.48
N SER A 25 8.15 -7.74 -3.95
CA SER A 25 9.46 -7.28 -3.45
C SER A 25 10.56 -7.33 -4.50
N TYR A 26 10.30 -7.88 -5.67
CA TYR A 26 11.32 -8.10 -6.70
C TYR A 26 10.90 -7.52 -8.04
N ARG A 27 11.88 -6.87 -8.68
CA ARG A 27 11.78 -6.33 -10.05
C ARG A 27 12.71 -7.09 -11.00
N GLY A 28 12.42 -7.03 -12.27
CA GLY A 28 13.30 -7.55 -13.29
C GLY A 28 12.53 -8.12 -14.49
N TYR A 29 13.29 -8.55 -15.51
CA TYR A 29 12.73 -9.27 -16.64
C TYR A 29 12.13 -10.59 -16.16
N ASN A 30 10.93 -10.93 -16.62
CA ASN A 30 10.14 -12.08 -16.18
C ASN A 30 9.71 -12.05 -14.68
N GLN A 31 9.81 -10.92 -13.99
CA GLN A 31 9.16 -10.73 -12.70
C GLN A 31 7.76 -10.15 -12.88
N LYS A 32 6.91 -10.28 -11.86
CA LYS A 32 5.58 -9.64 -11.81
C LYS A 32 5.72 -8.12 -11.92
N ILE A 33 6.74 -7.57 -11.28
CA ILE A 33 7.09 -6.16 -11.34
C ILE A 33 8.22 -5.97 -12.38
N PRO A 34 7.98 -5.24 -13.47
CA PRO A 34 8.97 -5.03 -14.50
C PRO A 34 10.15 -4.15 -14.04
N PRO A 35 11.27 -4.15 -14.79
CA PRO A 35 12.35 -3.19 -14.55
C PRO A 35 11.85 -1.75 -14.65
N PHE A 36 12.32 -0.88 -13.75
CA PHE A 36 12.00 0.54 -13.75
C PHE A 36 13.14 1.35 -13.12
N TYR A 37 13.36 2.58 -13.55
CA TYR A 37 14.41 3.50 -13.02
C TYR A 37 15.79 2.86 -12.76
N GLY A 38 16.36 2.23 -13.77
CA GLY A 38 17.74 1.73 -13.67
C GLY A 38 17.92 0.49 -12.78
N SER A 39 16.84 -0.18 -12.35
CA SER A 39 16.95 -1.47 -11.65
C SER A 39 17.59 -2.58 -12.50
N GLY A 40 17.76 -2.34 -13.82
CA GLY A 40 18.29 -3.32 -14.75
C GLY A 40 17.30 -4.46 -15.06
N TYR A 41 17.76 -5.40 -15.89
CA TYR A 41 16.91 -6.52 -16.31
C TYR A 41 17.00 -7.73 -15.36
N ASN A 42 18.05 -7.82 -14.56
CA ASN A 42 18.20 -8.90 -13.61
C ASN A 42 17.20 -8.79 -12.47
N LYS A 43 16.84 -9.93 -11.87
CA LYS A 43 16.03 -9.91 -10.66
C LYS A 43 16.73 -9.13 -9.56
N TYR A 44 16.09 -8.08 -9.08
CA TYR A 44 16.60 -7.20 -8.03
C TYR A 44 15.50 -6.95 -6.99
N GLY A 45 15.89 -6.85 -5.73
CA GLY A 45 14.97 -6.53 -4.63
C GLY A 45 15.21 -7.39 -3.41
N GLY A 46 14.26 -7.36 -2.51
CA GLY A 46 14.26 -8.06 -1.24
C GLY A 46 13.16 -7.54 -0.33
N TYR A 47 12.99 -8.16 0.79
CA TYR A 47 12.05 -7.76 1.83
C TYR A 47 12.60 -8.15 3.19
N TYR A 48 11.99 -7.66 4.23
CA TYR A 48 12.28 -8.01 5.60
C TYR A 48 11.26 -9.06 6.08
N SER A 49 11.73 -10.20 6.55
CA SER A 49 10.91 -11.16 7.26
C SER A 49 10.49 -10.59 8.62
N GLN A 50 9.42 -11.10 9.17
CA GLN A 50 9.00 -10.68 10.52
C GLN A 50 10.05 -10.97 11.59
N ASP A 51 10.84 -12.03 11.43
CA ASP A 51 11.90 -12.36 12.38
C ASP A 51 13.05 -11.34 12.31
N GLU A 52 13.48 -10.94 11.11
CA GLU A 52 14.47 -9.86 10.92
C GLU A 52 13.95 -8.53 11.51
N ILE A 53 12.67 -8.22 11.34
CA ILE A 53 12.06 -7.02 11.94
C ILE A 53 12.09 -7.09 13.48
N ARG A 54 11.76 -8.24 14.08
CA ARG A 54 11.85 -8.41 15.54
C ARG A 54 13.28 -8.21 16.07
N GLU A 55 14.26 -8.75 15.33
CA GLU A 55 15.68 -8.54 15.65
C GLU A 55 16.07 -7.07 15.58
N LEU A 56 15.66 -6.36 14.50
CA LEU A 56 15.91 -4.92 14.31
C LEU A 56 15.25 -4.08 15.40
N ILE A 57 14.00 -4.36 15.77
CA ILE A 57 13.31 -3.68 16.87
C ILE A 57 14.04 -3.90 18.20
N SER A 58 14.46 -5.14 18.46
CA SER A 58 15.23 -5.47 19.66
C SER A 58 16.58 -4.74 19.71
N TYR A 59 17.24 -4.63 18.56
CA TYR A 59 18.49 -3.89 18.47
C TYR A 59 18.29 -2.37 18.67
N ALA A 60 17.30 -1.79 17.99
CA ALA A 60 16.97 -0.37 18.14
C ALA A 60 16.66 0.01 19.60
N LYS A 61 15.89 -0.83 20.31
CA LYS A 61 15.59 -0.62 21.74
C LYS A 61 16.83 -0.54 22.62
N LYS A 62 17.87 -1.30 22.33
CA LYS A 62 19.16 -1.21 23.06
C LYS A 62 19.84 0.14 22.88
N LEU A 63 19.49 0.86 21.81
CA LEU A 63 19.99 2.18 21.49
C LEU A 63 19.03 3.30 21.89
N ASN A 64 17.94 2.98 22.59
CA ASN A 64 16.83 3.89 22.94
C ASN A 64 16.17 4.50 21.70
N ILE A 65 16.03 3.72 20.63
CA ILE A 65 15.33 4.09 19.39
C ILE A 65 14.06 3.25 19.28
N GLU A 66 12.94 3.92 19.06
CA GLU A 66 11.66 3.30 18.70
C GLU A 66 11.50 3.34 17.18
N ILE A 67 10.86 2.30 16.60
CA ILE A 67 10.63 2.20 15.17
C ILE A 67 9.14 2.30 14.89
N MET A 68 8.73 3.36 14.20
CA MET A 68 7.39 3.53 13.68
C MET A 68 7.33 2.98 12.23
N PRO A 69 6.52 1.94 11.96
CA PRO A 69 6.35 1.43 10.60
C PRO A 69 5.44 2.34 9.78
N GLU A 70 5.68 2.39 8.47
CA GLU A 70 4.76 2.98 7.51
C GLU A 70 4.30 1.95 6.48
N ILE A 71 2.98 1.92 6.28
CA ILE A 71 2.30 1.24 5.18
C ILE A 71 1.57 2.31 4.39
N ASP A 72 2.15 2.74 3.29
CA ASP A 72 1.68 3.90 2.55
C ASP A 72 0.42 3.57 1.74
N LEU A 73 -0.62 4.36 1.97
CA LEU A 73 -2.00 4.18 1.48
C LEU A 73 -2.68 5.55 1.34
N PRO A 74 -3.68 5.72 0.50
CA PRO A 74 -4.21 4.79 -0.51
C PRO A 74 -3.45 4.82 -1.83
N ALA A 75 -2.65 5.86 -2.06
CA ALA A 75 -1.75 5.99 -3.21
C ALA A 75 -0.48 5.17 -2.98
N HIS A 76 0.56 5.41 -3.79
CA HIS A 76 1.82 4.66 -3.71
C HIS A 76 1.67 3.14 -3.68
N SER A 77 0.52 2.66 -4.19
CA SER A 77 0.11 1.24 -4.15
C SER A 77 0.28 0.53 -5.49
N TRP A 78 1.07 1.05 -6.43
CA TRP A 78 1.18 0.46 -7.77
C TRP A 78 1.67 -1.00 -7.70
N THR A 79 2.74 -1.27 -6.97
CA THR A 79 3.25 -2.65 -6.79
C THR A 79 2.23 -3.55 -6.10
N LEU A 80 1.56 -3.05 -5.07
CA LEU A 80 0.46 -3.77 -4.42
C LEU A 80 -0.61 -4.18 -5.45
N LEU A 81 -1.02 -3.25 -6.31
CA LEU A 81 -2.05 -3.49 -7.32
C LEU A 81 -1.59 -4.38 -8.49
N GLN A 82 -0.27 -4.48 -8.76
CA GLN A 82 0.23 -5.50 -9.67
C GLN A 82 0.07 -6.92 -9.09
N VAL A 83 0.20 -7.06 -7.77
CA VAL A 83 0.09 -8.35 -7.06
C VAL A 83 -1.36 -8.69 -6.74
N MET A 84 -2.15 -7.70 -6.33
CA MET A 84 -3.55 -7.80 -5.88
C MET A 84 -4.44 -6.81 -6.63
N PRO A 85 -4.69 -7.01 -7.94
CA PRO A 85 -5.47 -6.08 -8.76
C PRO A 85 -6.93 -5.91 -8.28
N GLU A 86 -7.44 -6.88 -7.54
CA GLU A 86 -8.79 -6.84 -6.97
C GLU A 86 -9.02 -5.77 -5.90
N LEU A 87 -7.96 -5.11 -5.42
CA LEU A 87 -8.05 -3.98 -4.50
C LEU A 87 -8.36 -2.65 -5.18
N ARG A 88 -8.52 -2.69 -6.48
CA ARG A 88 -8.96 -1.58 -7.31
C ARG A 88 -10.04 -2.03 -8.28
N GLU A 89 -10.97 -1.13 -8.56
CA GLU A 89 -11.96 -1.32 -9.62
C GLU A 89 -11.38 -0.76 -10.94
N GLU A 90 -11.46 -1.55 -12.01
CA GLU A 90 -11.09 -1.05 -13.33
C GLU A 90 -12.12 -0.01 -13.81
N THR A 91 -11.64 1.20 -14.06
CA THR A 91 -12.42 2.26 -14.69
C THR A 91 -11.89 2.47 -16.09
N SER A 92 -12.67 2.11 -17.08
CA SER A 92 -12.22 1.98 -18.47
C SER A 92 -11.73 3.26 -19.14
N ASN A 93 -11.96 4.44 -18.57
CA ASN A 93 -11.76 5.73 -19.25
C ASN A 93 -10.97 6.77 -18.44
N ILE A 94 -10.62 6.51 -17.21
CA ILE A 94 -9.90 7.48 -16.36
C ILE A 94 -8.59 6.87 -15.91
N ILE A 95 -7.50 7.48 -16.34
CA ILE A 95 -6.15 7.10 -15.91
C ILE A 95 -5.66 8.20 -14.97
N SER A 96 -5.35 7.83 -13.75
CA SER A 96 -4.60 8.67 -12.83
C SER A 96 -3.11 8.37 -12.95
N GLU A 97 -2.27 9.38 -12.80
CA GLU A 97 -0.83 9.24 -12.90
C GLU A 97 -0.17 10.10 -11.83
N ASP A 98 0.75 9.53 -11.08
CA ASP A 98 1.53 10.25 -10.08
C ASP A 98 2.80 10.86 -10.67
N VAL A 99 3.58 11.54 -9.83
CA VAL A 99 4.87 12.17 -10.21
C VAL A 99 5.92 11.18 -10.73
N GLY A 100 5.82 9.90 -10.33
CA GLY A 100 6.69 8.82 -10.78
C GLY A 100 6.22 8.13 -12.05
N SER A 101 5.17 8.62 -12.70
CA SER A 101 4.51 8.00 -13.86
C SER A 101 3.92 6.62 -13.58
N TYR A 102 3.62 6.31 -12.33
CA TYR A 102 2.90 5.10 -11.95
C TYR A 102 1.40 5.27 -12.17
N LYS A 103 0.90 4.63 -13.21
CA LYS A 103 -0.52 4.74 -13.57
C LYS A 103 -1.39 3.94 -12.62
N ASN A 104 -2.47 4.59 -12.18
CA ASN A 104 -3.51 3.92 -11.40
C ASN A 104 -2.97 3.26 -10.11
N ASN A 105 -2.16 3.99 -9.37
CA ASN A 105 -1.47 3.51 -8.18
C ASN A 105 -2.27 3.60 -6.87
N THR A 106 -3.58 3.83 -6.94
CA THR A 106 -4.42 4.09 -5.76
C THR A 106 -5.41 2.95 -5.55
N ILE A 107 -5.44 2.37 -4.35
CA ILE A 107 -6.44 1.37 -3.96
C ILE A 107 -7.84 1.98 -3.83
N ASN A 108 -8.86 1.14 -3.91
CA ASN A 108 -10.25 1.55 -3.74
C ASN A 108 -10.77 1.15 -2.34
N PRO A 109 -10.87 2.08 -1.39
CA PRO A 109 -11.28 1.78 -0.02
C PRO A 109 -12.78 1.49 0.14
N SER A 110 -13.60 1.69 -0.89
CA SER A 110 -15.02 1.33 -0.85
C SER A 110 -15.28 -0.17 -1.01
N LEU A 111 -14.29 -0.93 -1.49
CA LEU A 111 -14.41 -2.37 -1.71
C LEU A 111 -14.23 -3.15 -0.40
N GLU A 112 -15.11 -4.11 -0.14
CA GLU A 112 -15.00 -4.98 1.03
C GLU A 112 -13.68 -5.79 1.05
N LYS A 113 -13.17 -6.17 -0.12
CA LYS A 113 -11.85 -6.82 -0.24
C LYS A 113 -10.73 -5.93 0.25
N THR A 114 -10.77 -4.63 -0.09
CA THR A 114 -9.77 -3.65 0.36
C THR A 114 -9.84 -3.46 1.87
N LYS A 115 -11.04 -3.34 2.44
CA LYS A 115 -11.22 -3.22 3.89
C LYS A 115 -10.68 -4.46 4.63
N SER A 116 -11.03 -5.66 4.15
CA SER A 116 -10.50 -6.90 4.74
C SER A 116 -8.99 -6.99 4.65
N PHE A 117 -8.42 -6.64 3.50
CA PHE A 117 -6.97 -6.61 3.30
C PHE A 117 -6.28 -5.64 4.26
N LEU A 118 -6.78 -4.41 4.37
CA LEU A 118 -6.22 -3.39 5.27
C LEU A 118 -6.27 -3.83 6.72
N ASN A 119 -7.44 -4.34 7.16
CA ASN A 119 -7.58 -4.85 8.51
C ASN A 119 -6.56 -5.97 8.82
N ASP A 120 -6.40 -6.92 7.91
CA ASP A 120 -5.45 -8.02 8.09
C ASP A 120 -4.00 -7.54 8.15
N VAL A 121 -3.61 -6.63 7.26
CA VAL A 121 -2.25 -6.08 7.22
C VAL A 121 -1.97 -5.26 8.48
N LEU A 122 -2.86 -4.34 8.84
CA LEU A 122 -2.65 -3.46 9.99
C LEU A 122 -2.64 -4.23 11.31
N LEU A 123 -3.47 -5.27 11.45
CA LEU A 123 -3.42 -6.16 12.61
C LEU A 123 -2.08 -6.88 12.70
N GLU A 124 -1.59 -7.45 11.60
CA GLU A 124 -0.32 -8.18 11.58
C GLU A 124 0.88 -7.26 11.85
N ILE A 125 0.83 -6.01 11.36
CA ILE A 125 1.84 -4.98 11.66
C ILE A 125 1.77 -4.55 13.14
N SER A 126 0.57 -4.35 13.69
CA SER A 126 0.41 -3.96 15.10
C SER A 126 0.91 -5.02 16.08
N ASP A 127 0.78 -6.30 15.71
CA ASP A 127 1.33 -7.41 16.51
C ASP A 127 2.86 -7.52 16.40
N LEU A 128 3.43 -7.01 15.31
CA LEU A 128 4.87 -7.10 15.05
C LEU A 128 5.66 -5.95 15.64
N PHE A 129 5.16 -4.71 15.54
CA PHE A 129 5.86 -3.51 16.02
C PHE A 129 5.44 -3.15 17.44
N THR A 130 6.41 -2.68 18.23
CA THR A 130 6.18 -2.27 19.61
C THR A 130 5.86 -0.78 19.78
N PHE A 131 6.09 0.01 18.73
CA PHE A 131 5.69 1.41 18.71
C PHE A 131 4.17 1.52 18.60
N PRO A 132 3.50 2.41 19.36
CA PRO A 132 2.03 2.40 19.47
C PRO A 132 1.29 3.00 18.26
N TYR A 133 2.02 3.44 17.24
CA TYR A 133 1.42 4.04 16.04
C TYR A 133 1.97 3.38 14.78
N ILE A 134 1.09 3.27 13.77
CA ILE A 134 1.43 2.92 12.39
C ILE A 134 1.19 4.17 11.55
N HIS A 135 2.18 4.58 10.77
CA HIS A 135 2.00 5.62 9.76
C HIS A 135 1.34 5.00 8.53
N VAL A 136 0.32 5.65 7.99
CA VAL A 136 -0.45 5.13 6.84
C VAL A 136 -0.24 5.95 5.56
N GLY A 137 0.78 6.82 5.54
CA GLY A 137 1.10 7.68 4.41
C GLY A 137 0.06 8.78 4.23
N LEU A 138 -0.84 8.62 3.25
CA LEU A 138 -1.92 9.52 2.86
C LEU A 138 -1.48 10.67 1.95
N ASP A 139 -0.25 10.63 1.49
CA ASP A 139 0.34 11.63 0.62
C ASP A 139 0.05 11.34 -0.87
N GLU A 140 0.20 12.36 -1.66
CA GLU A 140 0.26 12.36 -3.13
C GLU A 140 -0.82 11.53 -3.85
N ARG A 141 -2.04 11.43 -3.28
CA ARG A 141 -3.13 10.78 -4.02
C ARG A 141 -3.38 11.53 -5.34
N PRO A 142 -3.18 10.89 -6.49
CA PRO A 142 -3.36 11.57 -7.77
C PRO A 142 -4.80 12.03 -7.98
N ASN A 143 -4.97 13.17 -8.62
CA ASN A 143 -6.27 13.58 -9.14
C ASN A 143 -6.83 12.50 -10.07
N ASN A 144 -8.13 12.35 -10.12
CA ASN A 144 -8.84 11.34 -10.91
C ASN A 144 -8.55 9.87 -10.50
N SER A 145 -7.97 9.63 -9.33
CA SER A 145 -7.67 8.28 -8.87
C SER A 145 -8.94 7.48 -8.48
N TRP A 146 -9.97 8.20 -8.00
CA TRP A 146 -11.24 7.62 -7.55
C TRP A 146 -12.45 8.10 -8.38
N GLU A 147 -12.28 9.17 -9.13
CA GLU A 147 -13.30 9.71 -10.01
C GLU A 147 -13.65 8.68 -11.09
N GLY A 148 -14.92 8.50 -11.32
CA GLY A 148 -15.42 7.51 -12.29
C GLY A 148 -15.47 6.06 -11.78
N SER A 149 -15.04 5.78 -10.55
CA SER A 149 -15.24 4.46 -9.93
C SER A 149 -16.71 4.27 -9.53
N PRO A 150 -17.45 3.33 -10.17
CA PRO A 150 -18.85 3.09 -9.82
C PRO A 150 -19.07 2.72 -8.37
N SER A 151 -18.18 1.92 -7.78
CA SER A 151 -18.28 1.52 -6.37
C SER A 151 -18.07 2.69 -5.41
N ILE A 152 -17.11 3.57 -5.69
CA ILE A 152 -16.90 4.79 -4.87
C ILE A 152 -18.08 5.74 -5.00
N ILE A 153 -18.55 5.99 -6.22
CA ILE A 153 -19.73 6.84 -6.46
C ILE A 153 -20.95 6.30 -5.71
N HIS A 154 -21.16 4.99 -5.78
CA HIS A 154 -22.26 4.34 -5.06
C HIS A 154 -22.12 4.49 -3.54
N PHE A 155 -20.91 4.22 -3.01
CA PHE A 155 -20.59 4.36 -1.59
C PHE A 155 -20.81 5.79 -1.07
N MET A 156 -20.28 6.77 -1.80
CA MET A 156 -20.46 8.19 -1.46
C MET A 156 -21.92 8.57 -1.39
N LYS A 157 -22.72 8.13 -2.38
CA LYS A 157 -24.16 8.39 -2.40
C LYS A 157 -24.89 7.76 -1.22
N GLN A 158 -24.55 6.53 -0.86
CA GLN A 158 -25.18 5.83 0.28
C GLN A 158 -24.85 6.49 1.62
N ASN A 159 -23.68 7.11 1.75
CA ASN A 159 -23.21 7.71 2.98
C ASN A 159 -23.36 9.25 3.03
N ASN A 160 -24.04 9.85 2.04
CA ASN A 160 -24.23 11.29 1.91
C ASN A 160 -22.88 12.07 1.85
N ILE A 161 -21.86 11.49 1.23
CA ILE A 161 -20.55 12.10 0.98
C ILE A 161 -20.63 12.84 -0.35
N ASN A 162 -20.28 14.12 -0.39
CA ASN A 162 -20.55 14.99 -1.54
C ASN A 162 -19.31 15.35 -2.34
N SER A 163 -18.11 15.11 -1.80
CA SER A 163 -16.84 15.41 -2.49
C SER A 163 -15.80 14.30 -2.28
N GLN A 164 -14.76 14.30 -3.10
CA GLN A 164 -13.64 13.36 -2.97
C GLN A 164 -12.81 13.64 -1.71
N GLU A 165 -12.74 14.89 -1.28
CA GLU A 165 -12.11 15.28 -0.03
C GLU A 165 -12.87 14.72 1.17
N GLU A 166 -14.20 14.86 1.20
CA GLU A 166 -15.04 14.25 2.24
C GLU A 166 -14.90 12.71 2.25
N PHE A 167 -14.76 12.09 1.08
CA PHE A 167 -14.52 10.64 0.99
C PHE A 167 -13.15 10.25 1.53
N GLN A 168 -12.12 11.03 1.25
CA GLN A 168 -10.80 10.83 1.82
C GLN A 168 -10.80 10.98 3.34
N ASP A 169 -11.45 12.02 3.86
CA ASP A 169 -11.62 12.21 5.31
C ASP A 169 -12.39 11.05 5.96
N TYR A 170 -13.45 10.58 5.30
CA TYR A 170 -14.18 9.40 5.76
C TYR A 170 -13.27 8.17 5.83
N TYR A 171 -12.49 7.92 4.78
CA TYR A 171 -11.55 6.81 4.71
C TYR A 171 -10.50 6.89 5.84
N MET A 172 -9.88 8.06 6.03
CA MET A 172 -8.88 8.29 7.09
C MET A 172 -9.41 8.03 8.50
N ASN A 173 -10.68 8.35 8.74
CA ASN A 173 -11.32 8.14 10.05
C ASN A 173 -11.81 6.70 10.27
N ASN A 174 -11.71 5.82 9.27
CA ASN A 174 -12.26 4.46 9.30
C ASN A 174 -11.27 3.36 8.87
N ILE A 175 -9.97 3.70 8.79
CA ILE A 175 -8.89 2.72 8.62
C ILE A 175 -8.66 1.97 9.94
#